data_2af6a97f5926231428a5c8175c6b421a
#
_entry.id   2af6a97f5926231428a5c8175c6b421a
#
_cell.length_a   1.000
_cell.length_b   1.000
_cell.length_c   1.000
_cell.angle_alpha   90.00
_cell.angle_beta   90.00
_cell.angle_gamma   90.00
#
_symmetry.space_group_name_H-M   'P 1'
#
loop_
_entity.id
_entity.type
_entity.pdbx_description
1 polymer ?
#
loop_
_entity_poly.entity_id
_entity_poly.type
_entity_poly.pdbx_seq_one_letter_code
_entity_poly.pdbx_strand_id
1 'polypeptide(L)'
;MTASVSARSGTGTSPGAPTNASSTHLVLIPSYNAGAQAGDTVRAARAQWCPVWVVVDGSTDGSADSLRALAAVDPGLRLFVLPSNAGKGAAVLHGLQAARAAGFTHALTMDSDGQHPAALIVPFMQASMARPEAMVLGRPVFDAFAPLLRVRGRRISNGWTNLETLGAGIADSLYGFRVYPISDLIAVMRHQPWMRRFDFDTEAVVRLAWRGVKPINRDAPVKYLSAQEGGVSHFRYGRDNVLLTWMHLRLMLEFLLRLPSLLWRRALRHPPFQR
;
A
#
# COMPACT_ATOMS: atom_id res chain seq x y z
N MET A 1 -8.38 66.21 -12.10
CA MET A 1 -7.71 65.00 -12.60
C MET A 1 -7.70 63.96 -11.45
N THR A 2 -8.70 63.09 -11.46
CA THR A 2 -8.90 62.04 -10.44
C THR A 2 -8.59 60.70 -11.09
N ALA A 3 -7.51 60.06 -10.63
CA ALA A 3 -7.08 58.74 -11.11
C ALA A 3 -7.83 57.67 -10.33
N SER A 4 -8.61 56.89 -11.04
CA SER A 4 -9.33 55.70 -10.56
C SER A 4 -8.32 54.52 -10.44
N VAL A 5 -8.17 53.99 -9.22
CA VAL A 5 -7.42 52.75 -8.96
C VAL A 5 -8.38 51.58 -9.11
N SER A 6 -8.25 50.80 -10.22
CA SER A 6 -8.96 49.55 -10.45
C SER A 6 -8.42 48.44 -9.55
N ALA A 7 -9.21 47.93 -8.61
CA ALA A 7 -8.90 46.74 -7.84
C ALA A 7 -9.04 45.51 -8.73
N ARG A 8 -7.92 44.80 -8.97
CA ARG A 8 -7.96 43.47 -9.62
C ARG A 8 -8.40 42.45 -8.57
N SER A 9 -9.60 41.91 -8.77
CA SER A 9 -10.10 40.74 -8.07
C SER A 9 -9.25 39.53 -8.45
N GLY A 10 -8.45 39.03 -7.52
CA GLY A 10 -7.75 37.76 -7.65
C GLY A 10 -8.77 36.62 -7.66
N THR A 11 -9.00 36.02 -8.80
CA THR A 11 -9.74 34.76 -8.92
C THR A 11 -8.90 33.65 -8.29
N GLY A 12 -9.28 33.25 -7.08
CA GLY A 12 -8.78 32.05 -6.45
C GLY A 12 -9.19 30.85 -7.30
N THR A 13 -8.25 30.29 -8.04
CA THR A 13 -8.43 29.02 -8.74
C THR A 13 -8.59 27.92 -7.69
N SER A 14 -9.80 27.41 -7.56
CA SER A 14 -10.05 26.13 -6.87
C SER A 14 -9.11 25.07 -7.43
N PRO A 15 -8.50 24.21 -6.58
CA PRO A 15 -7.69 23.10 -7.08
C PRO A 15 -8.55 22.28 -8.04
N GLY A 16 -8.12 22.17 -9.30
CA GLY A 16 -8.85 21.44 -10.33
C GLY A 16 -9.16 20.02 -9.85
N ALA A 17 -10.39 19.56 -10.14
CA ALA A 17 -10.79 18.19 -9.85
C ALA A 17 -9.75 17.24 -10.48
N PRO A 18 -9.32 16.16 -9.78
CA PRO A 18 -8.33 15.24 -10.33
C PRO A 18 -8.88 14.64 -11.62
N THR A 19 -8.03 14.63 -12.65
CA THR A 19 -8.37 14.13 -13.99
C THR A 19 -8.67 12.63 -14.02
N ASN A 20 -8.27 11.88 -12.96
CA ASN A 20 -8.44 10.45 -12.86
C ASN A 20 -9.40 10.07 -11.72
N ALA A 21 -10.68 9.91 -12.04
CA ALA A 21 -11.70 9.41 -11.12
C ALA A 21 -12.07 7.96 -11.47
N SER A 22 -12.33 7.13 -10.46
CA SER A 22 -12.73 5.73 -10.64
C SER A 22 -13.82 5.31 -9.65
N SER A 23 -14.77 4.51 -10.13
CA SER A 23 -15.78 3.86 -9.30
C SER A 23 -15.37 2.44 -8.85
N THR A 24 -14.28 1.92 -9.39
CA THR A 24 -13.80 0.55 -9.11
C THR A 24 -12.48 0.51 -8.35
N HIS A 25 -11.65 1.54 -8.48
CA HIS A 25 -10.31 1.61 -7.89
C HIS A 25 -10.19 2.84 -6.99
N LEU A 26 -9.62 2.65 -5.80
CA LEU A 26 -9.34 3.74 -4.86
C LEU A 26 -7.89 3.69 -4.35
N VAL A 27 -7.39 4.82 -3.85
CA VAL A 27 -6.16 4.86 -3.07
C VAL A 27 -6.53 4.72 -1.59
N LEU A 28 -5.83 3.85 -0.86
CA LEU A 28 -6.01 3.61 0.57
C LEU A 28 -4.72 3.90 1.32
N ILE A 29 -4.76 4.85 2.24
CA ILE A 29 -3.61 5.33 3.01
C ILE A 29 -3.81 5.00 4.49
N PRO A 30 -3.20 3.94 5.05
CA PRO A 30 -3.12 3.77 6.49
C PRO A 30 -2.14 4.82 7.07
N SER A 31 -2.52 5.46 8.17
CA SER A 31 -1.72 6.51 8.79
C SER A 31 -1.67 6.34 10.31
N TYR A 32 -0.46 6.43 10.88
CA TYR A 32 -0.25 6.43 12.32
C TYR A 32 0.91 7.36 12.69
N ASN A 33 0.63 8.41 13.46
CA ASN A 33 1.62 9.38 13.95
C ASN A 33 2.57 9.86 12.83
N ALA A 34 2.04 10.24 11.69
CA ALA A 34 2.81 10.67 10.53
C ALA A 34 2.98 12.20 10.44
N GLY A 35 2.51 12.94 11.44
CA GLY A 35 2.65 14.38 11.53
C GLY A 35 2.12 15.13 10.31
N ALA A 36 2.81 16.18 9.91
CA ALA A 36 2.46 16.99 8.73
C ALA A 36 2.59 16.19 7.41
N GLN A 37 3.48 15.18 7.38
CA GLN A 37 3.74 14.37 6.19
C GLN A 37 2.48 13.63 5.70
N ALA A 38 1.57 13.24 6.62
CA ALA A 38 0.30 12.64 6.25
C ALA A 38 -0.53 13.53 5.32
N GLY A 39 -0.62 14.84 5.63
CA GLY A 39 -1.34 15.81 4.82
C GLY A 39 -0.71 16.01 3.45
N ASP A 40 0.62 16.07 3.37
CA ASP A 40 1.34 16.21 2.09
C ASP A 40 1.16 14.98 1.21
N THR A 41 1.27 13.79 1.79
CA THR A 41 1.04 12.52 1.08
C THR A 41 -0.38 12.43 0.54
N VAL A 42 -1.39 12.81 1.34
CA VAL A 42 -2.80 12.81 0.92
C VAL A 42 -3.03 13.81 -0.20
N ARG A 43 -2.52 15.04 -0.11
CA ARG A 43 -2.62 16.03 -1.19
C ARG A 43 -1.97 15.55 -2.49
N ALA A 44 -0.77 14.95 -2.39
CA ALA A 44 -0.08 14.38 -3.53
C ALA A 44 -0.87 13.24 -4.18
N ALA A 45 -1.46 12.34 -3.39
CA ALA A 45 -2.32 11.26 -3.89
C ALA A 45 -3.59 11.81 -4.54
N ARG A 46 -4.25 12.79 -3.92
CA ARG A 46 -5.46 13.44 -4.45
C ARG A 46 -5.22 14.17 -5.77
N ALA A 47 -4.05 14.73 -5.95
CA ALA A 47 -3.65 15.34 -7.23
C ALA A 47 -3.58 14.32 -8.38
N GLN A 48 -3.39 13.03 -8.08
CA GLN A 48 -3.25 11.95 -9.06
C GLN A 48 -4.54 11.14 -9.25
N TRP A 49 -5.36 10.98 -8.17
CA TRP A 49 -6.47 10.01 -8.18
C TRP A 49 -7.64 10.42 -7.30
N CYS A 50 -8.84 9.95 -7.70
CA CYS A 50 -10.08 10.05 -6.96
C CYS A 50 -10.83 8.72 -7.01
N PRO A 51 -11.31 8.17 -5.87
CA PRO A 51 -11.19 8.71 -4.52
C PRO A 51 -9.89 8.30 -3.82
N VAL A 52 -9.53 9.04 -2.77
CA VAL A 52 -8.49 8.69 -1.79
C VAL A 52 -9.15 8.51 -0.42
N TRP A 53 -8.88 7.37 0.21
CA TRP A 53 -9.38 7.07 1.55
C TRP A 53 -8.21 6.96 2.51
N VAL A 54 -8.36 7.54 3.69
CA VAL A 54 -7.34 7.53 4.75
C VAL A 54 -7.91 6.83 5.98
N VAL A 55 -7.13 5.93 6.56
CA VAL A 55 -7.47 5.30 7.84
C VAL A 55 -6.41 5.69 8.87
N VAL A 56 -6.77 6.58 9.78
CA VAL A 56 -5.94 6.99 10.90
C VAL A 56 -6.07 5.94 12.01
N ASP A 57 -4.97 5.27 12.31
CA ASP A 57 -4.90 4.14 13.25
C ASP A 57 -4.56 4.62 14.66
N GLY A 58 -5.46 5.38 15.29
CA GLY A 58 -5.30 5.85 16.66
C GLY A 58 -4.12 6.81 16.84
N SER A 59 -3.89 7.73 15.90
CA SER A 59 -2.82 8.74 16.01
C SER A 59 -3.06 9.70 17.17
N THR A 60 -1.97 10.10 17.85
CA THR A 60 -1.96 11.01 19.01
C THR A 60 -1.15 12.27 18.79
N ASP A 61 -0.64 12.50 17.58
CA ASP A 61 0.26 13.58 17.19
C ASP A 61 -0.45 14.79 16.54
N GLY A 62 -1.79 14.82 16.57
CA GLY A 62 -2.59 15.86 15.91
C GLY A 62 -2.78 15.69 14.39
N SER A 63 -2.15 14.71 13.77
CA SER A 63 -2.31 14.45 12.32
C SER A 63 -3.76 14.15 11.92
N ALA A 64 -4.55 13.54 12.82
CA ALA A 64 -5.96 13.28 12.60
C ALA A 64 -6.77 14.55 12.36
N ASP A 65 -6.49 15.64 13.09
CA ASP A 65 -7.25 16.89 12.99
C ASP A 65 -6.92 17.61 11.66
N SER A 66 -5.65 17.60 11.27
CA SER A 66 -5.22 18.14 9.97
C SER A 66 -5.89 17.39 8.81
N LEU A 67 -6.00 16.06 8.90
CA LEU A 67 -6.67 15.24 7.89
C LEU A 67 -8.20 15.44 7.88
N ARG A 68 -8.83 15.68 9.05
CA ARG A 68 -10.26 16.06 9.13
C ARG A 68 -10.54 17.38 8.40
N ALA A 69 -9.67 18.38 8.61
CA ALA A 69 -9.79 19.65 7.94
C ALA A 69 -9.67 19.51 6.40
N LEU A 70 -8.77 18.67 5.92
CA LEU A 70 -8.66 18.37 4.48
C LEU A 70 -9.91 17.65 3.95
N ALA A 71 -10.43 16.65 4.66
CA ALA A 71 -11.59 15.89 4.25
C ALA A 71 -12.90 16.72 4.26
N ALA A 72 -12.96 17.75 5.09
CA ALA A 72 -14.13 18.64 5.16
C ALA A 72 -14.32 19.50 3.89
N VAL A 73 -13.23 19.75 3.15
CA VAL A 73 -13.23 20.60 1.94
C VAL A 73 -13.03 19.83 0.64
N ASP A 74 -12.71 18.55 0.69
CA ASP A 74 -12.45 17.69 -0.48
C ASP A 74 -13.40 16.48 -0.49
N PRO A 75 -14.47 16.48 -1.32
CA PRO A 75 -15.43 15.38 -1.40
C PRO A 75 -14.84 14.06 -1.94
N GLY A 76 -13.67 14.12 -2.58
CA GLY A 76 -12.97 12.93 -3.05
C GLY A 76 -12.05 12.31 -2.00
N LEU A 77 -11.96 12.93 -0.82
CA LEU A 77 -11.19 12.42 0.32
C LEU A 77 -12.14 11.89 1.39
N ARG A 78 -11.98 10.63 1.79
CA ARG A 78 -12.72 10.04 2.91
C ARG A 78 -11.79 9.68 4.04
N LEU A 79 -12.15 10.04 5.26
CA LEU A 79 -11.36 9.78 6.46
C LEU A 79 -12.08 8.84 7.40
N PHE A 80 -11.35 7.85 7.92
CA PHE A 80 -11.73 6.98 9.03
C PHE A 80 -10.72 7.19 10.16
N VAL A 81 -11.22 7.33 11.39
CA VAL A 81 -10.36 7.48 12.58
C VAL A 81 -10.68 6.35 13.54
N LEU A 82 -9.70 5.48 13.78
CA LEU A 82 -9.82 4.39 14.73
C LEU A 82 -9.50 4.89 16.14
N PRO A 83 -10.13 4.32 17.18
CA PRO A 83 -9.97 4.81 18.56
C PRO A 83 -8.60 4.51 19.15
N SER A 84 -7.89 3.50 18.65
CA SER A 84 -6.58 3.07 19.13
C SER A 84 -5.77 2.40 18.06
N ASN A 85 -4.44 2.38 18.22
CA ASN A 85 -3.53 1.73 17.29
C ASN A 85 -3.71 0.20 17.29
N ALA A 86 -4.23 -0.32 16.20
CA ALA A 86 -4.40 -1.75 15.93
C ALA A 86 -3.34 -2.30 14.95
N GLY A 87 -2.58 -1.41 14.30
CA GLY A 87 -1.50 -1.69 13.36
C GLY A 87 -1.89 -1.53 11.89
N LYS A 88 -0.88 -1.34 11.03
CA LYS A 88 -1.03 -1.06 9.59
C LYS A 88 -2.03 -1.99 8.91
N GLY A 89 -1.87 -3.30 9.08
CA GLY A 89 -2.75 -4.28 8.45
C GLY A 89 -4.20 -4.20 8.95
N ALA A 90 -4.42 -3.87 10.23
CA ALA A 90 -5.77 -3.66 10.77
C ALA A 90 -6.44 -2.43 10.14
N ALA A 91 -5.70 -1.33 10.02
CA ALA A 91 -6.17 -0.11 9.35
C ALA A 91 -6.50 -0.39 7.87
N VAL A 92 -5.63 -1.11 7.17
CA VAL A 92 -5.88 -1.53 5.78
C VAL A 92 -7.15 -2.38 5.69
N LEU A 93 -7.30 -3.39 6.56
CA LEU A 93 -8.50 -4.25 6.55
C LEU A 93 -9.79 -3.45 6.78
N HIS A 94 -9.76 -2.49 7.70
CA HIS A 94 -10.90 -1.59 7.95
C HIS A 94 -11.28 -0.82 6.68
N GLY A 95 -10.29 -0.17 6.04
CA GLY A 95 -10.51 0.58 4.80
C GLY A 95 -11.00 -0.29 3.64
N LEU A 96 -10.44 -1.51 3.49
CA LEU A 96 -10.86 -2.46 2.45
C LEU A 96 -12.30 -2.95 2.65
N GLN A 97 -12.72 -3.20 3.90
CA GLN A 97 -14.09 -3.60 4.21
C GLN A 97 -15.10 -2.50 3.86
N ALA A 98 -14.77 -1.27 4.22
CA ALA A 98 -15.58 -0.10 3.86
C ALA A 98 -15.60 0.12 2.32
N ALA A 99 -14.45 -0.05 1.65
CA ALA A 99 -14.33 0.08 0.21
C ALA A 99 -15.19 -0.95 -0.53
N ARG A 100 -15.13 -2.22 -0.08
CA ARG A 100 -15.98 -3.28 -0.65
C ARG A 100 -17.46 -2.99 -0.45
N ALA A 101 -17.85 -2.51 0.72
CA ALA A 101 -19.24 -2.14 1.00
C ALA A 101 -19.72 -0.97 0.11
N ALA A 102 -18.80 -0.10 -0.32
CA ALA A 102 -19.08 1.02 -1.25
C ALA A 102 -18.96 0.60 -2.74
N GLY A 103 -18.72 -0.68 -3.05
CA GLY A 103 -18.69 -1.20 -4.41
C GLY A 103 -17.32 -1.17 -5.10
N PHE A 104 -16.26 -0.76 -4.42
CA PHE A 104 -14.92 -0.80 -4.99
C PHE A 104 -14.38 -2.23 -5.06
N THR A 105 -13.65 -2.52 -6.13
CA THR A 105 -13.07 -3.84 -6.41
C THR A 105 -11.57 -3.91 -6.16
N HIS A 106 -10.85 -2.78 -6.27
CA HIS A 106 -9.41 -2.69 -6.14
C HIS A 106 -8.98 -1.52 -5.27
N ALA A 107 -7.90 -1.71 -4.53
CA ALA A 107 -7.31 -0.66 -3.72
C ALA A 107 -5.80 -0.61 -3.93
N LEU A 108 -5.29 0.60 -4.20
CA LEU A 108 -3.87 0.89 -4.11
C LEU A 108 -3.55 1.29 -2.68
N THR A 109 -2.73 0.49 -2.00
CA THR A 109 -2.18 0.87 -0.69
C THR A 109 -0.92 1.70 -0.86
N MET A 110 -0.76 2.76 -0.07
CA MET A 110 0.48 3.52 0.07
C MET A 110 0.64 4.04 1.48
N ASP A 111 1.87 4.14 1.96
CA ASP A 111 2.16 4.62 3.30
C ASP A 111 2.05 6.14 3.38
N SER A 112 1.78 6.68 4.58
CA SER A 112 1.56 8.12 4.82
C SER A 112 2.85 8.90 5.09
N ASP A 113 4.03 8.28 4.96
CA ASP A 113 5.35 8.82 5.31
C ASP A 113 6.05 9.58 4.17
N GLY A 114 5.41 9.72 3.01
CA GLY A 114 5.94 10.42 1.84
C GLY A 114 7.01 9.68 1.04
N GLN A 115 7.36 8.44 1.42
CA GLN A 115 8.38 7.66 0.70
C GLN A 115 7.87 7.07 -0.63
N HIS A 116 6.56 6.96 -0.81
CA HIS A 116 5.92 6.42 -2.00
C HIS A 116 5.64 7.51 -3.04
N PRO A 117 6.06 7.32 -4.31
CA PRO A 117 5.90 8.33 -5.36
C PRO A 117 4.45 8.39 -5.86
N ALA A 118 3.70 9.44 -5.48
CA ALA A 118 2.31 9.62 -5.90
C ALA A 118 2.13 9.64 -7.43
N ALA A 119 3.13 10.11 -8.18
CA ALA A 119 3.11 10.10 -9.66
C ALA A 119 2.94 8.68 -10.26
N LEU A 120 3.25 7.63 -9.51
CA LEU A 120 3.06 6.24 -9.96
C LEU A 120 1.67 5.68 -9.69
N ILE A 121 0.78 6.41 -9.00
CA ILE A 121 -0.59 5.94 -8.76
C ILE A 121 -1.28 5.60 -10.09
N VAL A 122 -1.28 6.52 -11.05
CA VAL A 122 -1.95 6.32 -12.34
C VAL A 122 -1.40 5.10 -13.11
N PRO A 123 -0.08 4.94 -13.33
CA PRO A 123 0.46 3.75 -13.99
C PRO A 123 0.15 2.43 -13.29
N PHE A 124 0.08 2.42 -11.95
CA PHE A 124 -0.26 1.21 -11.18
C PHE A 124 -1.74 0.87 -11.32
N MET A 125 -2.63 1.87 -11.24
CA MET A 125 -4.06 1.69 -11.45
C MET A 125 -4.36 1.18 -12.87
N GLN A 126 -3.72 1.74 -13.89
CA GLN A 126 -3.85 1.28 -15.28
C GLN A 126 -3.40 -0.17 -15.45
N ALA A 127 -2.29 -0.57 -14.80
CA ALA A 127 -1.83 -1.96 -14.83
C ALA A 127 -2.83 -2.92 -14.17
N SER A 128 -3.48 -2.47 -13.08
CA SER A 128 -4.53 -3.24 -12.40
C SER A 128 -5.80 -3.33 -13.24
N MET A 129 -6.23 -2.25 -13.87
CA MET A 129 -7.40 -2.24 -14.77
C MET A 129 -7.20 -3.17 -15.99
N ALA A 130 -5.97 -3.22 -16.52
CA ALA A 130 -5.64 -4.10 -17.64
C ALA A 130 -5.64 -5.60 -17.26
N ARG A 131 -5.40 -5.92 -16.00
CA ARG A 131 -5.40 -7.30 -15.45
C ARG A 131 -5.98 -7.33 -14.04
N PRO A 132 -7.32 -7.26 -13.91
CA PRO A 132 -7.98 -7.11 -12.62
C PRO A 132 -7.85 -8.34 -11.70
N GLU A 133 -7.51 -9.50 -12.24
CA GLU A 133 -7.25 -10.72 -11.46
C GLU A 133 -5.86 -10.75 -10.81
N ALA A 134 -4.99 -9.78 -11.14
CA ALA A 134 -3.61 -9.73 -10.65
C ALA A 134 -3.44 -8.72 -9.51
N MET A 135 -2.39 -8.89 -8.71
CA MET A 135 -1.88 -7.87 -7.80
C MET A 135 -0.74 -7.10 -8.47
N VAL A 136 -0.75 -5.77 -8.39
CA VAL A 136 0.35 -4.93 -8.93
C VAL A 136 1.27 -4.56 -7.77
N LEU A 137 2.53 -4.95 -7.86
CA LEU A 137 3.51 -4.80 -6.79
C LEU A 137 4.60 -3.82 -7.19
N GLY A 138 4.90 -2.86 -6.30
CA GLY A 138 6.04 -1.98 -6.45
C GLY A 138 7.35 -2.75 -6.23
N ARG A 139 8.30 -2.59 -7.16
CA ARG A 139 9.68 -3.03 -7.00
C ARG A 139 10.51 -1.79 -6.65
N PRO A 140 11.04 -1.69 -5.42
CA PRO A 140 11.77 -0.51 -5.02
C PRO A 140 13.05 -0.37 -5.83
N VAL A 141 13.25 0.81 -6.42
CA VAL A 141 14.52 1.21 -7.04
C VAL A 141 15.20 2.13 -6.04
N PHE A 142 16.31 1.64 -5.49
CA PHE A 142 17.10 2.36 -4.50
C PHE A 142 18.13 3.26 -5.19
N ASP A 143 18.32 4.44 -4.63
CA ASP A 143 19.45 5.30 -4.97
C ASP A 143 20.76 4.81 -4.31
N ALA A 144 21.87 5.48 -4.64
CA ALA A 144 23.20 5.15 -4.11
C ALA A 144 23.33 5.39 -2.59
N PHE A 145 22.39 6.10 -1.97
CA PHE A 145 22.39 6.46 -0.55
C PHE A 145 21.57 5.50 0.32
N ALA A 146 20.93 4.50 -0.29
CA ALA A 146 20.11 3.53 0.45
C ALA A 146 20.95 2.75 1.47
N PRO A 147 20.50 2.63 2.74
CA PRO A 147 21.22 1.91 3.77
C PRO A 147 21.43 0.43 3.40
N LEU A 148 22.69 0.00 3.28
CA LEU A 148 23.06 -1.36 2.85
C LEU A 148 22.41 -2.46 3.70
N LEU A 149 22.26 -2.22 5.00
CA LEU A 149 21.59 -3.16 5.91
C LEU A 149 20.13 -3.42 5.53
N ARG A 150 19.40 -2.36 5.14
CA ARG A 150 18.01 -2.49 4.64
C ARG A 150 17.94 -3.28 3.35
N VAL A 151 18.84 -3.00 2.41
CA VAL A 151 18.90 -3.72 1.12
C VAL A 151 19.21 -5.20 1.33
N ARG A 152 20.17 -5.53 2.23
CA ARG A 152 20.50 -6.92 2.56
C ARG A 152 19.35 -7.65 3.27
N GLY A 153 18.73 -7.01 4.26
CA GLY A 153 17.56 -7.58 4.96
C GLY A 153 16.40 -7.89 4.00
N ARG A 154 16.14 -7.00 3.04
CA ARG A 154 15.13 -7.24 1.98
C ARG A 154 15.45 -8.48 1.14
N ARG A 155 16.71 -8.68 0.75
CA ARG A 155 17.10 -9.86 -0.03
C ARG A 155 16.80 -11.16 0.71
N ILE A 156 17.00 -11.20 2.02
CA ILE A 156 16.70 -12.37 2.85
C ILE A 156 15.18 -12.61 2.86
N SER A 157 14.37 -11.61 3.20
CA SER A 157 12.91 -11.75 3.21
C SER A 157 12.35 -12.11 1.83
N ASN A 158 12.85 -11.51 0.76
CA ASN A 158 12.44 -11.84 -0.60
C ASN A 158 12.85 -13.27 -1.00
N GLY A 159 14.01 -13.77 -0.52
CA GLY A 159 14.42 -15.16 -0.69
C GLY A 159 13.43 -16.14 -0.05
N TRP A 160 13.01 -15.89 1.20
CA TRP A 160 11.98 -16.67 1.88
C TRP A 160 10.65 -16.61 1.14
N THR A 161 10.19 -15.40 0.76
CA THR A 161 8.95 -15.22 -0.01
C THR A 161 8.97 -16.01 -1.33
N ASN A 162 10.09 -16.02 -2.05
CA ASN A 162 10.21 -16.78 -3.28
C ASN A 162 10.13 -18.30 -3.03
N LEU A 163 10.74 -18.79 -1.95
CA LEU A 163 10.63 -20.20 -1.57
C LEU A 163 9.19 -20.57 -1.19
N GLU A 164 8.57 -19.79 -0.30
CA GLU A 164 7.20 -19.98 0.21
C GLU A 164 6.14 -19.94 -0.90
N THR A 165 6.44 -19.30 -2.03
CA THR A 165 5.51 -19.16 -3.16
C THR A 165 5.90 -20.00 -4.39
N LEU A 166 6.90 -20.88 -4.28
CA LEU A 166 7.46 -21.65 -5.40
C LEU A 166 7.91 -20.77 -6.57
N GLY A 167 8.48 -19.61 -6.29
CA GLY A 167 8.92 -18.68 -7.31
C GLY A 167 7.76 -18.03 -8.08
N ALA A 168 6.73 -17.54 -7.40
CA ALA A 168 5.59 -16.88 -8.03
C ALA A 168 5.94 -15.58 -8.78
N GLY A 169 7.18 -15.10 -8.70
CA GLY A 169 7.64 -13.91 -9.39
C GLY A 169 7.42 -12.61 -8.59
N ILE A 170 7.38 -12.68 -7.26
CA ILE A 170 7.31 -11.51 -6.38
C ILE A 170 8.70 -10.89 -6.29
N ALA A 171 8.89 -9.68 -6.84
CA ALA A 171 10.17 -9.00 -6.85
C ALA A 171 10.54 -8.39 -5.49
N ASP A 172 9.56 -7.87 -4.76
CA ASP A 172 9.73 -7.34 -3.40
C ASP A 172 8.49 -7.57 -2.54
N SER A 173 8.71 -8.15 -1.35
CA SER A 173 7.66 -8.50 -0.40
C SER A 173 7.44 -7.45 0.70
N LEU A 174 8.31 -6.45 0.81
CA LEU A 174 8.32 -5.47 1.91
C LEU A 174 7.90 -4.06 1.50
N TYR A 175 7.78 -3.78 0.20
CA TYR A 175 7.43 -2.45 -0.28
C TYR A 175 5.91 -2.30 -0.35
N GLY A 176 5.35 -1.34 0.37
CA GLY A 176 3.91 -1.20 0.61
C GLY A 176 3.10 -0.53 -0.50
N PHE A 177 3.73 -0.09 -1.60
CA PHE A 177 3.04 0.57 -2.72
C PHE A 177 2.52 -0.47 -3.72
N ARG A 178 1.22 -0.80 -3.63
CA ARG A 178 0.65 -1.95 -4.33
C ARG A 178 -0.83 -1.78 -4.64
N VAL A 179 -1.31 -2.37 -5.76
CA VAL A 179 -2.75 -2.51 -6.01
C VAL A 179 -3.17 -3.95 -5.77
N TYR A 180 -4.24 -4.12 -5.02
CA TYR A 180 -4.78 -5.42 -4.67
C TYR A 180 -6.25 -5.57 -5.09
N PRO A 181 -6.68 -6.76 -5.55
CA PRO A 181 -8.08 -7.14 -5.58
C PRO A 181 -8.63 -7.19 -4.14
N ILE A 182 -9.62 -6.35 -3.83
CA ILE A 182 -10.15 -6.16 -2.47
C ILE A 182 -10.72 -7.46 -1.90
N SER A 183 -11.52 -8.18 -2.69
CA SER A 183 -12.18 -9.40 -2.23
C SER A 183 -11.18 -10.50 -1.84
N ASP A 184 -10.14 -10.70 -2.65
CA ASP A 184 -9.10 -11.69 -2.36
C ASP A 184 -8.26 -11.31 -1.16
N LEU A 185 -7.88 -10.03 -1.03
CA LEU A 185 -7.10 -9.56 0.11
C LEU A 185 -7.90 -9.65 1.41
N ILE A 186 -9.18 -9.24 1.43
CA ILE A 186 -10.05 -9.43 2.60
C ILE A 186 -10.16 -10.91 2.95
N ALA A 187 -10.33 -11.81 1.96
CA ALA A 187 -10.47 -13.25 2.20
C ALA A 187 -9.23 -13.85 2.88
N VAL A 188 -8.01 -13.40 2.53
CA VAL A 188 -6.80 -13.88 3.21
C VAL A 188 -6.60 -13.26 4.59
N MET A 189 -7.08 -12.02 4.81
CA MET A 189 -6.92 -11.32 6.08
C MET A 189 -7.94 -11.73 7.17
N ARG A 190 -9.17 -12.08 6.76
CA ARG A 190 -10.27 -12.36 7.72
C ARG A 190 -10.01 -13.58 8.60
N HIS A 191 -9.36 -14.60 8.05
CA HIS A 191 -9.10 -15.87 8.73
C HIS A 191 -7.74 -15.92 9.42
N GLN A 192 -7.02 -14.79 9.44
CA GLN A 192 -5.72 -14.70 10.07
C GLN A 192 -5.76 -13.74 11.26
N PRO A 193 -5.38 -14.18 12.47
CA PRO A 193 -5.19 -13.29 13.60
C PRO A 193 -3.93 -12.42 13.44
N TRP A 194 -3.03 -12.85 12.59
CA TRP A 194 -1.80 -12.17 12.15
C TRP A 194 -2.13 -11.15 11.05
N MET A 195 -1.14 -10.59 10.37
CA MET A 195 -1.32 -9.57 9.34
C MET A 195 -1.93 -8.27 9.86
N ARG A 196 -1.72 -7.95 11.14
CA ARG A 196 -2.28 -6.72 11.73
C ARG A 196 -1.29 -5.56 11.76
N ARG A 197 0.01 -5.86 11.73
CA ARG A 197 1.10 -4.88 11.83
C ARG A 197 1.96 -4.85 10.57
N PHE A 198 3.27 -4.73 10.70
CA PHE A 198 4.22 -4.70 9.57
C PHE A 198 4.37 -6.04 8.83
N ASP A 199 3.96 -7.13 9.45
CA ASP A 199 3.87 -8.46 8.83
C ASP A 199 2.85 -8.49 7.66
N PHE A 200 1.93 -7.56 7.63
CA PHE A 200 0.89 -7.45 6.59
C PHE A 200 1.48 -7.47 5.17
N ASP A 201 2.47 -6.62 4.89
CA ASP A 201 2.95 -6.43 3.51
C ASP A 201 3.51 -7.73 2.90
N THR A 202 4.31 -8.48 3.66
CA THR A 202 4.90 -9.75 3.19
C THR A 202 3.86 -10.87 3.20
N GLU A 203 3.12 -11.02 4.28
CA GLU A 203 2.16 -12.13 4.42
C GLU A 203 1.02 -12.02 3.39
N ALA A 204 0.58 -10.80 3.05
CA ALA A 204 -0.45 -10.56 2.05
C ALA A 204 -0.06 -11.12 0.67
N VAL A 205 1.14 -10.81 0.19
CA VAL A 205 1.57 -11.25 -1.15
C VAL A 205 1.80 -12.77 -1.22
N VAL A 206 2.33 -13.37 -0.15
CA VAL A 206 2.50 -14.83 -0.06
C VAL A 206 1.14 -15.53 -0.11
N ARG A 207 0.18 -15.10 0.72
CA ARG A 207 -1.14 -15.72 0.79
C ARG A 207 -1.97 -15.50 -0.48
N LEU A 208 -1.87 -14.34 -1.10
CA LEU A 208 -2.49 -14.06 -2.39
C LEU A 208 -1.90 -14.95 -3.49
N ALA A 209 -0.58 -15.13 -3.52
CA ALA A 209 0.05 -16.07 -4.45
C ALA A 209 -0.44 -17.51 -4.25
N TRP A 210 -0.61 -17.97 -2.99
CA TRP A 210 -1.21 -19.29 -2.69
C TRP A 210 -2.66 -19.42 -3.17
N ARG A 211 -3.41 -18.32 -3.21
CA ARG A 211 -4.76 -18.30 -3.83
C ARG A 211 -4.72 -18.30 -5.35
N GLY A 212 -3.57 -18.01 -5.92
CA GLY A 212 -3.37 -17.97 -7.37
C GLY A 212 -3.43 -16.59 -7.99
N VAL A 213 -3.51 -15.53 -7.18
CA VAL A 213 -3.39 -14.15 -7.65
C VAL A 213 -1.96 -13.93 -8.16
N LYS A 214 -1.81 -13.56 -9.42
CA LYS A 214 -0.50 -13.39 -10.06
C LYS A 214 0.07 -12.00 -9.77
N PRO A 215 1.38 -11.88 -9.50
CA PRO A 215 2.02 -10.57 -9.35
C PRO A 215 2.36 -9.93 -10.70
N ILE A 216 2.21 -8.62 -10.77
CA ILE A 216 2.75 -7.74 -11.81
C ILE A 216 3.70 -6.79 -11.10
N ASN A 217 5.01 -6.89 -11.36
CA ASN A 217 5.98 -6.01 -10.74
C ASN A 217 6.16 -4.75 -11.59
N ARG A 218 6.22 -3.58 -10.93
CA ARG A 218 6.52 -2.31 -11.54
C ARG A 218 7.57 -1.56 -10.73
N ASP A 219 8.53 -0.98 -11.41
CA ASP A 219 9.56 -0.18 -10.75
C ASP A 219 8.95 1.04 -10.09
N ALA A 220 9.40 1.28 -8.85
CA ALA A 220 8.99 2.40 -8.05
C ALA A 220 10.22 2.95 -7.30
N PRO A 221 10.72 4.14 -7.68
CA PRO A 221 11.81 4.78 -6.94
C PRO A 221 11.37 5.07 -5.51
N VAL A 222 12.25 4.78 -4.55
CA VAL A 222 12.04 5.06 -3.13
C VAL A 222 12.70 6.37 -2.79
N LYS A 223 11.93 7.31 -2.27
CA LYS A 223 12.48 8.55 -1.72
C LYS A 223 12.78 8.35 -0.25
N TYR A 224 14.06 8.31 0.12
CA TYR A 224 14.44 8.35 1.52
C TYR A 224 14.45 9.79 2.01
N LEU A 225 13.50 10.13 2.87
CA LEU A 225 13.51 11.40 3.58
C LEU A 225 14.46 11.30 4.77
N SER A 226 15.39 12.24 4.89
CA SER A 226 16.21 12.38 6.07
C SER A 226 15.35 12.81 7.28
N ALA A 227 15.85 12.63 8.51
CA ALA A 227 15.16 13.10 9.71
C ALA A 227 14.90 14.63 9.68
N GLN A 228 15.78 15.40 9.01
CA GLN A 228 15.63 16.84 8.79
C GLN A 228 14.51 17.19 7.81
N GLU A 229 14.18 16.29 6.88
CA GLU A 229 13.08 16.41 5.93
C GLU A 229 11.75 15.83 6.45
N GLY A 230 11.67 15.52 7.75
CA GLY A 230 10.47 14.96 8.37
C GLY A 230 10.29 13.45 8.19
N GLY A 231 11.34 12.73 7.79
CA GLY A 231 11.29 11.27 7.65
C GLY A 231 11.06 10.58 8.99
N VAL A 232 9.89 9.93 9.16
CA VAL A 232 9.53 9.17 10.36
C VAL A 232 9.67 7.69 10.05
N SER A 233 10.56 7.00 10.76
CA SER A 233 10.67 5.53 10.68
C SER A 233 10.18 4.91 11.98
N HIS A 234 9.07 4.21 11.92
CA HIS A 234 8.54 3.45 13.06
C HIS A 234 9.16 2.05 13.20
N PHE A 235 10.10 1.68 12.31
CA PHE A 235 10.73 0.36 12.31
C PHE A 235 11.76 0.23 13.45
N ARG A 236 11.49 -0.69 14.39
CA ARG A 236 12.38 -1.03 15.52
C ARG A 236 13.15 -2.31 15.17
N TYR A 237 14.42 -2.17 14.76
CA TYR A 237 15.24 -3.26 14.21
C TYR A 237 15.20 -4.57 15.01
N GLY A 238 15.33 -4.54 16.34
CA GLY A 238 15.30 -5.76 17.15
C GLY A 238 13.95 -6.45 17.11
N ARG A 239 12.89 -5.74 17.53
CA ARG A 239 11.54 -6.28 17.64
C ARG A 239 10.96 -6.70 16.29
N ASP A 240 11.11 -5.84 15.28
CA ASP A 240 10.42 -6.07 14.00
C ASP A 240 11.12 -7.17 13.20
N ASN A 241 12.45 -7.35 13.33
CA ASN A 241 13.13 -8.51 12.75
C ASN A 241 12.71 -9.83 13.41
N VAL A 242 12.48 -9.86 14.73
CA VAL A 242 11.94 -11.06 15.41
C VAL A 242 10.54 -11.37 14.89
N LEU A 243 9.67 -10.36 14.73
CA LEU A 243 8.33 -10.54 14.19
C LEU A 243 8.35 -11.03 12.73
N LEU A 244 9.22 -10.48 11.88
CA LEU A 244 9.39 -10.94 10.50
C LEU A 244 9.92 -12.37 10.44
N THR A 245 10.89 -12.74 11.28
CA THR A 245 11.40 -14.11 11.35
C THR A 245 10.30 -15.08 11.78
N TRP A 246 9.52 -14.73 12.81
CA TRP A 246 8.38 -15.52 13.27
C TRP A 246 7.30 -15.65 12.17
N MET A 247 7.04 -14.58 11.42
CA MET A 247 6.12 -14.61 10.28
C MET A 247 6.59 -15.59 9.22
N HIS A 248 7.85 -15.53 8.78
CA HIS A 248 8.38 -16.48 7.80
C HIS A 248 8.38 -17.92 8.30
N LEU A 249 8.67 -18.15 9.60
CA LEU A 249 8.56 -19.49 10.19
C LEU A 249 7.14 -20.05 10.07
N ARG A 250 6.13 -19.25 10.43
CA ARG A 250 4.71 -19.66 10.30
C ARG A 250 4.32 -19.91 8.84
N LEU A 251 4.72 -19.00 7.93
CA LEU A 251 4.45 -19.15 6.51
C LEU A 251 5.12 -20.40 5.94
N MET A 252 6.34 -20.71 6.37
CA MET A 252 7.05 -21.92 5.95
C MET A 252 6.34 -23.19 6.42
N LEU A 253 5.89 -23.24 7.66
CA LEU A 253 5.12 -24.39 8.17
C LEU A 253 3.82 -24.56 7.38
N GLU A 254 3.10 -23.49 7.14
CA GLU A 254 1.87 -23.51 6.33
C GLU A 254 2.16 -23.86 4.86
N PHE A 255 3.26 -23.38 4.29
CA PHE A 255 3.72 -23.72 2.95
C PHE A 255 3.96 -25.23 2.80
N LEU A 256 4.66 -25.85 3.75
CA LEU A 256 4.92 -27.30 3.72
C LEU A 256 3.60 -28.11 3.70
N LEU A 257 2.60 -27.69 4.48
CA LEU A 257 1.29 -28.31 4.47
C LEU A 257 0.54 -28.11 3.13
N ARG A 258 0.75 -26.96 2.49
CA ARG A 258 0.13 -26.60 1.20
C ARG A 258 0.88 -27.12 -0.02
N LEU A 259 2.12 -27.56 0.16
CA LEU A 259 3.03 -27.90 -0.94
C LEU A 259 2.42 -28.88 -1.97
N PRO A 260 1.75 -30.00 -1.57
CA PRO A 260 1.12 -30.90 -2.54
C PRO A 260 0.09 -30.20 -3.42
N SER A 261 -0.74 -29.33 -2.81
CA SER A 261 -1.79 -28.61 -3.53
C SER A 261 -1.22 -27.51 -4.45
N LEU A 262 -0.15 -26.86 -4.05
CA LEU A 262 0.54 -25.84 -4.84
C LEU A 262 1.24 -26.47 -6.05
N LEU A 263 1.91 -27.60 -5.86
CA LEU A 263 2.54 -28.36 -6.96
C LEU A 263 1.49 -28.90 -7.94
N TRP A 264 0.38 -29.43 -7.45
CA TRP A 264 -0.74 -29.87 -8.29
C TRP A 264 -1.30 -28.75 -9.17
N ARG A 265 -1.57 -27.57 -8.57
CA ARG A 265 -2.02 -26.39 -9.32
C ARG A 265 -0.99 -25.90 -10.33
N ARG A 266 0.31 -26.00 -10.00
CA ARG A 266 1.39 -25.64 -10.93
C ARG A 266 1.45 -26.60 -12.13
N ALA A 267 1.32 -27.91 -11.90
CA ALA A 267 1.27 -28.91 -12.95
C ALA A 267 0.08 -28.72 -13.90
N LEU A 268 -1.10 -28.39 -13.37
CA LEU A 268 -2.28 -28.09 -14.18
C LEU A 268 -2.14 -26.84 -15.05
N ARG A 269 -1.35 -25.86 -14.63
CA ARG A 269 -1.09 -24.61 -15.39
C ARG A 269 -0.02 -24.77 -16.46
N HIS A 270 0.85 -25.75 -16.31
CA HIS A 270 1.91 -26.10 -17.25
C HIS A 270 1.85 -27.62 -17.49
N PRO A 271 0.88 -28.13 -18.29
CA PRO A 271 0.84 -29.55 -18.58
C PRO A 271 2.18 -29.94 -19.24
N PRO A 272 2.87 -30.98 -18.75
CA PRO A 272 4.02 -31.52 -19.42
C PRO A 272 3.56 -32.06 -20.78
N PHE A 273 4.18 -31.59 -21.87
CA PHE A 273 4.00 -32.08 -23.25
C PHE A 273 2.72 -31.65 -23.99
N GLN A 274 2.82 -30.54 -24.73
CA GLN A 274 2.41 -30.57 -26.14
C GLN A 274 3.72 -30.63 -26.97
N ARG A 275 4.08 -31.83 -27.40
CA ARG A 275 5.02 -32.06 -28.50
C ARG A 275 4.31 -31.89 -29.83
#